data_8db8cb24b0dd6a7622318375d9d9d6c2
#
_entry.id   8db8cb24b0dd6a7622318375d9d9d6c2
#
_cell.length_a   1.000
_cell.length_b   1.000
_cell.length_c   1.000
_cell.angle_alpha   90.00
_cell.angle_beta   90.00
_cell.angle_gamma   90.00
#
_symmetry.space_group_name_H-M   'P 1'
#
loop_
_entity.id
_entity.type
_entity.pdbx_description
1 polymer ?
#
loop_
_entity_poly.entity_id
_entity_poly.type
_entity_poly.pdbx_seq_one_letter_code
_entity_poly.pdbx_strand_id
1 'polypeptide(L)'
;MKLKLDSILLFTLVIPFIMSYRIGPDETPYWLFGLIFLGLLSYISLDLFKLKENTFFKLKQFILWVLISGVIGSAIFSAIVVRHKTHPIYMIHDIIIQQESAVRFLLHRINPYSATYFDTPLEAWHYSDKGVNPALYHFVMQPFYLIFAIPFYLLSNRLFGFFDGRMPLFFLFFASILIAGKLVKDKSKRLLFMILIAFNPAMLGYTLEGRSDIFMFAFLLLGLYLLHTKKYFLAGLPVALSFAVKQSVWPILPFYFAFIYFKNKSLSKTLKEISLFLITFTVIVSPFFLWDPKAFLESTVFYLSGNTSHAYPISGYGIGMILSQLGIIKDAHQNYPFHIWQAVIGLPLAIILINNLKNNLNVGRLILAYGIFLFVFWYFSRYLNNSHLGYLSLVFITAYFWPEEGK
;
A
#
# COMPACT_ATOMS: atom_id res chain seq x y z
N MET A 1 -33.26 21.46 -2.21
CA MET A 1 -32.37 20.69 -1.29
C MET A 1 -31.87 19.46 -2.06
N LYS A 2 -30.56 19.19 -2.05
CA LYS A 2 -29.98 18.05 -2.79
C LYS A 2 -28.86 17.45 -1.94
N LEU A 3 -28.89 16.13 -1.73
CA LEU A 3 -27.80 15.39 -1.11
C LEU A 3 -26.49 15.61 -1.87
N LYS A 4 -25.39 15.76 -1.14
CA LYS A 4 -24.05 15.89 -1.72
C LYS A 4 -23.45 14.54 -2.00
N LEU A 5 -22.57 14.49 -3.01
CA LEU A 5 -21.94 13.25 -3.47
C LEU A 5 -21.11 12.56 -2.35
N ASP A 6 -20.43 13.37 -1.50
CA ASP A 6 -19.66 12.85 -0.38
C ASP A 6 -20.53 12.12 0.65
N SER A 7 -21.76 12.59 0.89
CA SER A 7 -22.71 11.92 1.79
C SER A 7 -23.20 10.58 1.23
N ILE A 8 -23.52 10.56 -0.07
CA ILE A 8 -23.94 9.32 -0.74
C ILE A 8 -22.80 8.31 -0.76
N LEU A 9 -21.60 8.71 -1.15
CA LEU A 9 -20.45 7.82 -1.21
C LEU A 9 -20.07 7.29 0.17
N LEU A 10 -20.06 8.14 1.20
CA LEU A 10 -19.75 7.69 2.55
C LEU A 10 -20.72 6.57 2.99
N PHE A 11 -22.03 6.79 2.82
CA PHE A 11 -23.03 5.80 3.18
C PHE A 11 -22.86 4.50 2.39
N THR A 12 -22.76 4.61 1.05
CA THR A 12 -22.65 3.44 0.16
C THR A 12 -21.36 2.64 0.32
N LEU A 13 -20.29 3.22 0.86
CA LEU A 13 -19.03 2.52 1.11
C LEU A 13 -18.94 1.95 2.54
N VAL A 14 -19.50 2.66 3.53
CA VAL A 14 -19.45 2.21 4.93
C VAL A 14 -20.40 1.02 5.16
N ILE A 15 -21.61 1.05 4.63
CA ILE A 15 -22.59 -0.02 4.86
C ILE A 15 -22.12 -1.39 4.34
N PRO A 16 -21.68 -1.55 3.09
CA PRO A 16 -21.15 -2.82 2.60
C PRO A 16 -19.93 -3.30 3.40
N PHE A 17 -19.07 -2.38 3.86
CA PHE A 17 -17.94 -2.73 4.70
C PHE A 17 -18.41 -3.36 6.03
N ILE A 18 -19.35 -2.74 6.74
CA ILE A 18 -19.93 -3.29 7.97
C ILE A 18 -20.55 -4.67 7.71
N MET A 19 -21.30 -4.82 6.62
CA MET A 19 -21.95 -6.09 6.26
C MET A 19 -20.93 -7.18 5.92
N SER A 20 -19.86 -6.85 5.19
CA SER A 20 -18.82 -7.80 4.77
C SER A 20 -18.00 -8.33 5.94
N TYR A 21 -17.69 -7.48 6.90
CA TYR A 21 -16.94 -7.87 8.08
C TYR A 21 -17.78 -8.55 9.15
N ARG A 22 -19.10 -8.74 8.88
CA ARG A 22 -20.01 -9.40 9.82
C ARG A 22 -19.72 -8.98 11.27
N ILE A 23 -19.59 -7.67 11.49
CA ILE A 23 -19.59 -7.15 12.84
C ILE A 23 -21.01 -7.45 13.33
N GLY A 24 -21.22 -8.69 13.76
CA GLY A 24 -22.51 -9.18 14.21
C GLY A 24 -22.86 -8.56 15.55
N PRO A 25 -24.15 -8.39 15.84
CA PRO A 25 -24.58 -7.84 17.13
C PRO A 25 -24.09 -8.68 18.31
N ASP A 26 -23.86 -9.98 18.12
CA ASP A 26 -23.40 -10.89 19.19
C ASP A 26 -21.92 -10.68 19.57
N GLU A 27 -21.10 -10.10 18.67
CA GLU A 27 -19.67 -9.91 18.87
C GLU A 27 -19.28 -8.43 19.06
N THR A 28 -20.19 -7.50 18.77
CA THR A 28 -19.92 -6.05 18.79
C THR A 28 -20.92 -5.34 19.69
N PRO A 29 -20.46 -4.42 20.54
CA PRO A 29 -21.36 -3.69 21.44
C PRO A 29 -22.37 -2.84 20.65
N TYR A 30 -23.67 -2.96 20.94
CA TYR A 30 -24.75 -2.22 20.27
C TYR A 30 -24.55 -0.69 20.29
N TRP A 31 -23.94 -0.16 21.35
CA TRP A 31 -23.64 1.28 21.43
C TRP A 31 -22.69 1.73 20.30
N LEU A 32 -21.77 0.89 19.84
CA LEU A 32 -20.87 1.23 18.74
C LEU A 32 -21.64 1.35 17.42
N PHE A 33 -22.58 0.42 17.15
CA PHE A 33 -23.48 0.57 15.99
C PHE A 33 -24.33 1.82 16.09
N GLY A 34 -24.87 2.12 17.28
CA GLY A 34 -25.61 3.36 17.53
C GLY A 34 -24.78 4.60 17.19
N LEU A 35 -23.52 4.67 17.61
CA LEU A 35 -22.61 5.76 17.27
C LEU A 35 -22.32 5.86 15.77
N ILE A 36 -22.08 4.73 15.10
CA ILE A 36 -21.81 4.71 13.66
C ILE A 36 -23.04 5.18 12.87
N PHE A 37 -24.22 4.63 13.15
CA PHE A 37 -25.46 5.03 12.44
C PHE A 37 -25.88 6.47 12.77
N LEU A 38 -25.74 6.91 14.01
CA LEU A 38 -25.95 8.31 14.38
C LEU A 38 -24.96 9.23 13.64
N GLY A 39 -23.69 8.83 13.51
CA GLY A 39 -22.69 9.55 12.75
C GLY A 39 -23.04 9.63 11.26
N LEU A 40 -23.43 8.52 10.63
CA LEU A 40 -23.88 8.50 9.23
C LEU A 40 -25.13 9.38 9.02
N LEU A 41 -26.13 9.25 9.89
CA LEU A 41 -27.33 10.06 9.83
C LEU A 41 -26.99 11.55 10.00
N SER A 42 -26.18 11.90 10.97
CA SER A 42 -25.72 13.27 11.21
C SER A 42 -24.97 13.85 10.00
N TYR A 43 -24.07 13.06 9.41
CA TYR A 43 -23.32 13.45 8.21
C TYR A 43 -24.23 13.79 7.02
N ILE A 44 -25.22 12.93 6.75
CA ILE A 44 -26.21 13.11 5.69
C ILE A 44 -27.14 14.30 6.00
N SER A 45 -27.61 14.38 7.25
CA SER A 45 -28.53 15.44 7.67
C SER A 45 -27.95 16.84 7.57
N LEU A 46 -26.61 16.99 7.68
CA LEU A 46 -25.96 18.28 7.46
C LEU A 46 -26.27 18.89 6.08
N ASP A 47 -26.52 18.06 5.04
CA ASP A 47 -26.87 18.54 3.70
C ASP A 47 -28.24 19.25 3.66
N LEU A 48 -29.07 19.05 4.67
CA LEU A 48 -30.40 19.65 4.79
C LEU A 48 -30.37 21.03 5.44
N PHE A 49 -29.31 21.36 6.18
CA PHE A 49 -29.20 22.59 6.94
C PHE A 49 -28.48 23.70 6.19
N LYS A 50 -28.98 24.92 6.26
CA LYS A 50 -28.32 26.15 5.76
C LYS A 50 -27.28 26.62 6.76
N LEU A 51 -26.10 26.02 6.80
CA LEU A 51 -25.00 26.47 7.64
C LEU A 51 -24.02 27.37 6.89
N LYS A 52 -23.26 28.19 7.62
CA LYS A 52 -22.09 28.88 7.05
C LYS A 52 -21.13 27.86 6.48
N GLU A 53 -20.63 28.08 5.28
CA GLU A 53 -19.80 27.14 4.54
C GLU A 53 -18.66 26.53 5.37
N ASN A 54 -17.92 27.38 6.09
CA ASN A 54 -16.80 26.92 6.89
C ASN A 54 -17.23 25.98 8.05
N THR A 55 -18.33 26.31 8.72
CA THR A 55 -18.92 25.50 9.79
C THR A 55 -19.41 24.17 9.24
N PHE A 56 -20.11 24.20 8.10
CA PHE A 56 -20.58 23.00 7.40
C PHE A 56 -19.44 21.99 7.14
N PHE A 57 -18.37 22.43 6.50
CA PHE A 57 -17.25 21.54 6.17
C PHE A 57 -16.44 21.10 7.39
N LYS A 58 -16.30 21.95 8.43
CA LYS A 58 -15.66 21.54 9.69
C LYS A 58 -16.46 20.43 10.39
N LEU A 59 -17.78 20.55 10.46
CA LEU A 59 -18.64 19.52 11.06
C LEU A 59 -18.58 18.21 10.25
N LYS A 60 -18.70 18.28 8.93
CA LYS A 60 -18.56 17.08 8.08
C LYS A 60 -17.20 16.41 8.26
N GLN A 61 -16.12 17.16 8.27
CA GLN A 61 -14.78 16.62 8.47
C GLN A 61 -14.61 15.98 9.85
N PHE A 62 -15.17 16.60 10.89
CA PHE A 62 -15.16 16.03 12.24
C PHE A 62 -15.93 14.71 12.32
N ILE A 63 -17.17 14.69 11.82
CA ILE A 63 -18.00 13.46 11.80
C ILE A 63 -17.32 12.37 10.94
N LEU A 64 -16.71 12.73 9.82
CA LEU A 64 -15.95 11.80 8.99
C LEU A 64 -14.81 11.14 9.77
N TRP A 65 -14.05 11.90 10.56
CA TRP A 65 -13.00 11.34 11.41
C TRP A 65 -13.56 10.43 12.50
N VAL A 66 -14.68 10.80 13.11
CA VAL A 66 -15.38 9.94 14.08
C VAL A 66 -15.78 8.61 13.43
N LEU A 67 -16.33 8.66 12.20
CA LEU A 67 -16.74 7.46 11.46
C LEU A 67 -15.51 6.62 11.03
N ILE A 68 -14.44 7.23 10.53
CA ILE A 68 -13.21 6.50 10.18
C ILE A 68 -12.65 5.80 11.43
N SER A 69 -12.53 6.52 12.53
CA SER A 69 -12.01 5.94 13.79
C SER A 69 -12.96 4.90 14.38
N GLY A 70 -14.26 5.12 14.35
CA GLY A 70 -15.25 4.21 14.88
C GLY A 70 -15.35 2.92 14.06
N VAL A 71 -15.48 3.03 12.75
CA VAL A 71 -15.69 1.86 11.86
C VAL A 71 -14.36 1.11 11.65
N ILE A 72 -13.35 1.81 11.16
CA ILE A 72 -12.07 1.17 10.80
C ILE A 72 -11.24 0.87 12.06
N GLY A 73 -11.20 1.81 13.00
CA GLY A 73 -10.48 1.62 14.28
C GLY A 73 -11.01 0.43 15.08
N SER A 74 -12.35 0.26 15.15
CA SER A 74 -12.94 -0.90 15.83
C SER A 74 -12.66 -2.22 15.10
N ALA A 75 -12.75 -2.24 13.77
CA ALA A 75 -12.42 -3.41 12.96
C ALA A 75 -10.97 -3.84 13.14
N ILE A 76 -10.04 -2.89 13.15
CA ILE A 76 -8.62 -3.10 13.41
C ILE A 76 -8.38 -3.66 14.82
N PHE A 77 -8.94 -2.98 15.82
CA PHE A 77 -8.79 -3.39 17.21
C PHE A 77 -9.35 -4.79 17.44
N SER A 78 -10.57 -5.06 16.95
CA SER A 78 -11.18 -6.38 17.02
C SER A 78 -10.33 -7.45 16.34
N ALA A 79 -9.86 -7.20 15.12
CA ALA A 79 -9.05 -8.14 14.37
C ALA A 79 -7.73 -8.49 15.09
N ILE A 80 -7.07 -7.50 15.74
CA ILE A 80 -5.85 -7.75 16.51
C ILE A 80 -6.16 -8.55 17.78
N VAL A 81 -7.18 -8.14 18.55
CA VAL A 81 -7.53 -8.79 19.83
C VAL A 81 -8.01 -10.21 19.61
N VAL A 82 -8.90 -10.44 18.64
CA VAL A 82 -9.41 -11.77 18.33
C VAL A 82 -8.27 -12.69 17.91
N ARG A 83 -7.39 -12.24 17.02
CA ARG A 83 -6.24 -13.02 16.60
C ARG A 83 -5.39 -13.50 17.79
N HIS A 84 -5.05 -12.60 18.72
CA HIS A 84 -4.18 -12.94 19.84
C HIS A 84 -4.87 -13.74 20.96
N LYS A 85 -6.21 -13.69 21.02
CA LYS A 85 -6.98 -14.47 22.00
C LYS A 85 -7.34 -15.87 21.52
N THR A 86 -7.62 -16.03 20.21
CA THR A 86 -8.24 -17.24 19.69
C THR A 86 -7.32 -18.05 18.79
N HIS A 87 -6.70 -17.40 17.81
CA HIS A 87 -5.88 -18.08 16.80
C HIS A 87 -4.85 -17.14 16.18
N PRO A 88 -3.54 -17.45 16.22
CA PRO A 88 -2.48 -16.56 15.76
C PRO A 88 -2.49 -16.28 14.25
N ILE A 89 -3.15 -17.10 13.43
CA ILE A 89 -3.24 -16.96 11.96
C ILE A 89 -4.63 -16.53 11.48
N TYR A 90 -5.54 -16.20 12.40
CA TYR A 90 -6.93 -15.86 12.05
C TYR A 90 -7.02 -14.52 11.30
N MET A 91 -7.67 -14.53 10.13
CA MET A 91 -7.92 -13.35 9.26
C MET A 91 -6.71 -12.43 9.09
N ILE A 92 -5.53 -13.01 8.87
CA ILE A 92 -4.28 -12.29 8.66
C ILE A 92 -3.56 -12.83 7.43
N HIS A 93 -2.85 -11.96 6.73
CA HIS A 93 -2.02 -12.33 5.59
C HIS A 93 -0.67 -12.89 6.06
N ASP A 94 -0.13 -13.87 5.33
CA ASP A 94 1.15 -14.53 5.61
C ASP A 94 2.32 -13.55 5.80
N ILE A 95 2.34 -12.46 5.03
CA ILE A 95 3.39 -11.44 5.08
C ILE A 95 3.52 -10.76 6.45
N ILE A 96 2.42 -10.65 7.22
CA ILE A 96 2.46 -10.09 8.58
C ILE A 96 3.06 -11.11 9.55
N ILE A 97 2.66 -12.37 9.45
CA ILE A 97 3.22 -13.45 10.29
C ILE A 97 4.72 -13.59 10.00
N GLN A 98 5.09 -13.51 8.72
CA GLN A 98 6.48 -13.53 8.29
C GLN A 98 7.25 -12.31 8.82
N GLN A 99 6.67 -11.09 8.77
CA GLN A 99 7.27 -9.88 9.32
C GLN A 99 7.56 -10.02 10.81
N GLU A 100 6.63 -10.55 11.59
CA GLU A 100 6.78 -10.74 13.03
C GLU A 100 7.94 -11.69 13.34
N SER A 101 8.09 -12.76 12.57
CA SER A 101 9.20 -13.71 12.70
C SER A 101 10.51 -13.09 12.22
N ALA A 102 10.51 -12.38 11.08
CA ALA A 102 11.68 -11.71 10.53
C ALA A 102 12.22 -10.59 11.45
N VAL A 103 11.34 -9.83 12.13
CA VAL A 103 11.76 -8.85 13.14
C VAL A 103 12.45 -9.54 14.33
N ARG A 104 11.92 -10.68 14.80
CA ARG A 104 12.57 -11.47 15.85
C ARG A 104 13.94 -11.99 15.40
N PHE A 105 14.04 -12.54 14.20
CA PHE A 105 15.32 -12.99 13.63
C PHE A 105 16.34 -11.85 13.60
N LEU A 106 15.95 -10.69 13.06
CA LEU A 106 16.84 -9.52 12.98
C LEU A 106 17.34 -9.06 14.35
N LEU A 107 16.47 -9.02 15.38
CA LEU A 107 16.84 -8.64 16.74
C LEU A 107 17.78 -9.67 17.41
N HIS A 108 17.71 -10.94 16.98
CA HIS A 108 18.63 -12.00 17.41
C HIS A 108 19.86 -12.15 16.48
N ARG A 109 20.12 -11.18 15.57
CA ARG A 109 21.23 -11.18 14.61
C ARG A 109 21.20 -12.34 13.62
N ILE A 110 20.02 -12.86 13.33
CA ILE A 110 19.79 -13.84 12.27
C ILE A 110 19.36 -13.07 11.03
N ASN A 111 19.98 -13.36 9.88
CA ASN A 111 19.64 -12.70 8.62
C ASN A 111 18.26 -13.18 8.13
N PRO A 112 17.23 -12.31 8.04
CA PRO A 112 15.89 -12.70 7.62
C PRO A 112 15.81 -13.24 6.18
N TYR A 113 16.78 -12.91 5.33
CA TYR A 113 16.80 -13.32 3.92
C TYR A 113 17.42 -14.70 3.71
N SER A 114 18.31 -15.16 4.59
CA SER A 114 18.91 -16.50 4.55
C SER A 114 18.23 -17.49 5.50
N ALA A 115 17.39 -17.01 6.42
CA ALA A 115 16.62 -17.86 7.32
C ALA A 115 15.43 -18.49 6.58
N THR A 116 15.06 -19.71 6.98
CA THR A 116 13.77 -20.32 6.66
C THR A 116 12.76 -19.97 7.75
N TYR A 117 11.48 -20.04 7.41
CA TYR A 117 10.37 -19.69 8.31
C TYR A 117 9.60 -20.92 8.79
N PHE A 118 10.18 -22.13 8.65
CA PHE A 118 9.72 -23.33 9.34
C PHE A 118 9.87 -23.15 10.85
N ASP A 119 9.13 -23.88 11.64
CA ASP A 119 9.05 -23.75 13.10
C ASP A 119 8.61 -22.33 13.57
N THR A 120 7.98 -21.56 12.70
CA THR A 120 7.36 -20.29 13.04
C THR A 120 5.83 -20.36 12.83
N PRO A 121 5.04 -19.40 13.36
CA PRO A 121 3.60 -19.38 13.13
C PRO A 121 3.21 -19.32 11.64
N LEU A 122 4.12 -18.96 10.73
CA LEU A 122 3.88 -18.97 9.29
C LEU A 122 3.65 -20.37 8.74
N GLU A 123 4.25 -21.39 9.32
CA GLU A 123 4.07 -22.78 8.89
C GLU A 123 2.62 -23.27 9.02
N ALA A 124 1.90 -22.78 10.03
CA ALA A 124 0.48 -23.08 10.22
C ALA A 124 -0.44 -22.31 9.26
N TRP A 125 0.10 -21.34 8.49
CA TRP A 125 -0.67 -20.57 7.52
C TRP A 125 -0.67 -21.29 6.17
N HIS A 126 -1.81 -21.91 5.80
CA HIS A 126 -1.93 -22.67 4.58
C HIS A 126 -2.29 -21.79 3.39
N TYR A 127 -1.43 -21.79 2.38
CA TYR A 127 -1.67 -21.10 1.11
C TYR A 127 -2.68 -21.87 0.23
N SER A 128 -2.58 -23.20 0.22
CA SER A 128 -3.52 -24.12 -0.43
C SER A 128 -3.39 -25.52 0.18
N ASP A 129 -4.40 -26.36 0.02
CA ASP A 129 -4.36 -27.75 0.51
C ASP A 129 -3.34 -28.64 -0.21
N LYS A 130 -2.71 -28.14 -1.26
CA LYS A 130 -1.87 -28.93 -2.19
C LYS A 130 -0.39 -28.57 -2.20
N GLY A 131 0.09 -27.65 -1.37
CA GLY A 131 1.50 -27.26 -1.40
C GLY A 131 1.98 -26.47 -0.20
N VAL A 132 3.29 -26.56 0.03
CA VAL A 132 3.99 -25.79 1.05
C VAL A 132 4.00 -24.30 0.63
N ASN A 133 3.71 -23.41 1.55
CA ASN A 133 3.78 -21.97 1.29
C ASN A 133 5.22 -21.57 0.91
N PRO A 134 5.45 -21.03 -0.31
CA PRO A 134 6.80 -20.63 -0.73
C PRO A 134 7.42 -19.52 0.16
N ALA A 135 6.60 -18.75 0.88
CA ALA A 135 7.08 -17.76 1.84
C ALA A 135 7.85 -18.36 3.03
N LEU A 136 7.77 -19.69 3.24
CA LEU A 136 8.61 -20.37 4.24
C LEU A 136 10.09 -20.38 3.87
N TYR A 137 10.41 -20.23 2.59
CA TYR A 137 11.79 -20.24 2.08
C TYR A 137 12.36 -18.85 1.79
N HIS A 138 11.51 -17.82 1.59
CA HIS A 138 11.95 -16.53 1.08
C HIS A 138 11.26 -15.36 1.78
N PHE A 139 12.04 -14.38 2.24
CA PHE A 139 11.52 -13.10 2.71
C PHE A 139 11.53 -12.06 1.59
N VAL A 140 10.37 -11.77 1.04
CA VAL A 140 10.24 -10.99 -0.21
C VAL A 140 10.34 -9.47 -0.05
N MET A 141 10.09 -8.95 1.15
CA MET A 141 10.02 -7.50 1.38
C MET A 141 11.40 -6.87 1.49
N GLN A 142 11.50 -5.58 1.15
CA GLN A 142 12.72 -4.81 1.32
C GLN A 142 12.97 -4.46 2.81
N PRO A 143 14.23 -4.15 3.20
CA PRO A 143 14.61 -4.04 4.61
C PRO A 143 13.84 -3.02 5.44
N PHE A 144 13.40 -1.91 4.85
CA PHE A 144 12.70 -0.87 5.61
C PHE A 144 11.35 -1.34 6.15
N TYR A 145 10.75 -2.37 5.54
CA TYR A 145 9.54 -3.02 6.05
C TYR A 145 9.75 -3.60 7.46
N LEU A 146 10.95 -4.14 7.75
CA LEU A 146 11.33 -4.63 9.06
C LEU A 146 11.78 -3.50 9.99
N ILE A 147 12.67 -2.62 9.51
CA ILE A 147 13.25 -1.53 10.30
C ILE A 147 12.15 -0.64 10.88
N PHE A 148 11.14 -0.30 10.08
CA PHE A 148 10.01 0.51 10.53
C PHE A 148 9.12 -0.21 11.55
N ALA A 149 9.06 -1.54 11.52
CA ALA A 149 8.27 -2.34 12.46
C ALA A 149 8.93 -2.48 13.85
N ILE A 150 10.27 -2.37 13.95
CA ILE A 150 11.02 -2.57 15.21
C ILE A 150 10.51 -1.67 16.36
N PRO A 151 10.35 -0.35 16.20
CA PRO A 151 9.84 0.49 17.31
C PRO A 151 8.48 0.04 17.81
N PHE A 152 7.58 -0.37 16.90
CA PHE A 152 6.26 -0.89 17.25
C PHE A 152 6.37 -2.23 17.97
N TYR A 153 7.26 -3.12 17.50
CA TYR A 153 7.55 -4.39 18.16
C TYR A 153 8.00 -4.19 19.62
N LEU A 154 9.00 -3.35 19.85
CA LEU A 154 9.54 -3.08 21.17
C LEU A 154 8.50 -2.45 22.11
N LEU A 155 7.75 -1.46 21.62
CA LEU A 155 6.74 -0.77 22.40
C LEU A 155 5.55 -1.67 22.73
N SER A 156 5.01 -2.39 21.75
CA SER A 156 3.81 -3.22 21.94
C SER A 156 4.09 -4.44 22.83
N ASN A 157 5.24 -5.10 22.68
CA ASN A 157 5.62 -6.19 23.58
C ASN A 157 5.74 -5.71 25.02
N ARG A 158 6.28 -4.50 25.25
CA ARG A 158 6.39 -3.93 26.60
C ARG A 158 5.03 -3.57 27.20
N LEU A 159 4.10 -3.06 26.38
CA LEU A 159 2.80 -2.58 26.87
C LEU A 159 1.72 -3.67 26.91
N PHE A 160 1.72 -4.58 25.95
CA PHE A 160 0.65 -5.54 25.74
C PHE A 160 1.11 -7.01 25.83
N GLY A 161 2.42 -7.27 25.88
CA GLY A 161 2.98 -8.62 25.88
C GLY A 161 2.99 -9.30 24.51
N PHE A 162 2.55 -8.62 23.45
CA PHE A 162 2.58 -9.14 22.07
C PHE A 162 2.80 -8.03 21.04
N PHE A 163 3.20 -8.42 19.84
CA PHE A 163 3.28 -7.57 18.66
C PHE A 163 2.41 -8.13 17.55
N ASP A 164 1.66 -7.27 16.87
CA ASP A 164 0.96 -7.56 15.63
C ASP A 164 1.52 -6.66 14.52
N GLY A 165 2.03 -7.26 13.45
CA GLY A 165 2.66 -6.55 12.33
C GLY A 165 1.73 -5.60 11.59
N ARG A 166 0.43 -5.62 11.88
CA ARG A 166 -0.53 -4.64 11.36
C ARG A 166 -0.48 -3.30 12.09
N MET A 167 0.09 -3.22 13.32
CA MET A 167 0.17 -1.96 14.06
C MET A 167 0.89 -0.84 13.28
N PRO A 168 2.12 -1.03 12.74
CA PRO A 168 2.76 -0.02 11.91
C PRO A 168 1.99 0.27 10.61
N LEU A 169 1.33 -0.74 10.03
CA LEU A 169 0.51 -0.58 8.83
C LEU A 169 -0.67 0.36 9.08
N PHE A 170 -1.37 0.21 10.20
CA PHE A 170 -2.50 1.07 10.55
C PHE A 170 -2.09 2.50 10.86
N PHE A 171 -0.94 2.68 11.52
CA PHE A 171 -0.36 4.00 11.69
C PHE A 171 -0.17 4.70 10.34
N LEU A 172 0.41 4.01 9.36
CA LEU A 172 0.62 4.54 8.00
C LEU A 172 -0.69 4.74 7.23
N PHE A 173 -1.68 3.90 7.45
CA PHE A 173 -3.01 4.08 6.85
C PHE A 173 -3.66 5.39 7.31
N PHE A 174 -3.71 5.65 8.62
CA PHE A 174 -4.23 6.91 9.13
C PHE A 174 -3.39 8.13 8.71
N ALA A 175 -2.06 7.98 8.65
CA ALA A 175 -1.18 9.01 8.11
C ALA A 175 -1.49 9.35 6.65
N SER A 176 -1.81 8.34 5.82
CA SER A 176 -2.22 8.54 4.42
C SER A 176 -3.50 9.36 4.30
N ILE A 177 -4.51 9.10 5.15
CA ILE A 177 -5.76 9.87 5.18
C ILE A 177 -5.50 11.32 5.64
N LEU A 178 -4.60 11.52 6.62
CA LEU A 178 -4.21 12.86 7.07
C LEU A 178 -3.51 13.66 5.95
N ILE A 179 -2.60 13.01 5.20
CA ILE A 179 -1.92 13.64 4.06
C ILE A 179 -2.94 14.00 2.97
N ALA A 180 -3.87 13.08 2.64
CA ALA A 180 -4.95 13.33 1.69
C ALA A 180 -5.80 14.54 2.10
N GLY A 181 -6.16 14.64 3.39
CA GLY A 181 -6.89 15.77 3.95
C GLY A 181 -6.15 17.12 3.90
N LYS A 182 -4.80 17.09 3.93
CA LYS A 182 -3.97 18.31 3.83
C LYS A 182 -3.66 18.70 2.38
N LEU A 183 -3.63 17.73 1.47
CA LEU A 183 -3.24 17.93 0.07
C LEU A 183 -4.26 18.76 -0.69
N VAL A 184 -5.56 18.48 -0.52
CA VAL A 184 -6.64 19.07 -1.32
C VAL A 184 -7.21 20.31 -0.63
N LYS A 185 -7.08 21.48 -1.26
CA LYS A 185 -7.59 22.76 -0.73
C LYS A 185 -9.11 22.88 -0.84
N ASP A 186 -9.69 22.42 -1.96
CA ASP A 186 -11.14 22.38 -2.14
C ASP A 186 -11.78 21.47 -1.08
N LYS A 187 -12.66 22.03 -0.27
CA LYS A 187 -13.23 21.34 0.89
C LYS A 187 -14.10 20.15 0.51
N SER A 188 -14.85 20.24 -0.61
CA SER A 188 -15.71 19.16 -1.09
C SER A 188 -14.88 18.00 -1.65
N LYS A 189 -13.92 18.30 -2.52
CA LYS A 189 -12.98 17.30 -3.05
C LYS A 189 -12.14 16.66 -1.95
N ARG A 190 -11.77 17.42 -0.91
CA ARG A 190 -11.06 16.89 0.26
C ARG A 190 -11.84 15.79 0.97
N LEU A 191 -13.13 16.03 1.28
CA LEU A 191 -13.98 15.03 1.91
C LEU A 191 -14.10 13.77 1.04
N LEU A 192 -14.34 13.94 -0.26
CA LEU A 192 -14.40 12.83 -1.22
C LEU A 192 -13.09 12.04 -1.25
N PHE A 193 -11.95 12.70 -1.29
CA PHE A 193 -10.66 12.04 -1.32
C PHE A 193 -10.39 11.25 -0.03
N MET A 194 -10.67 11.86 1.13
CA MET A 194 -10.55 11.16 2.42
C MET A 194 -11.45 9.92 2.50
N ILE A 195 -12.70 10.03 2.05
CA ILE A 195 -13.66 8.91 2.01
C ILE A 195 -13.14 7.78 1.11
N LEU A 196 -12.67 8.13 -0.09
CA LEU A 196 -12.21 7.13 -1.06
C LEU A 196 -10.87 6.49 -0.68
N ILE A 197 -10.02 7.15 0.09
CA ILE A 197 -8.82 6.51 0.66
C ILE A 197 -9.21 5.61 1.85
N ALA A 198 -10.07 6.10 2.74
CA ALA A 198 -10.42 5.41 3.97
C ALA A 198 -11.29 4.16 3.71
N PHE A 199 -12.30 4.29 2.88
CA PHE A 199 -13.32 3.25 2.62
C PHE A 199 -13.22 2.66 1.21
N ASN A 200 -12.02 2.64 0.62
CA ASN A 200 -11.79 2.03 -0.70
C ASN A 200 -12.14 0.53 -0.65
N PRO A 201 -13.20 0.08 -1.34
CA PRO A 201 -13.64 -1.30 -1.25
C PRO A 201 -12.65 -2.29 -1.86
N ALA A 202 -11.80 -1.84 -2.80
CA ALA A 202 -10.78 -2.67 -3.42
C ALA A 202 -9.52 -2.83 -2.55
N MET A 203 -9.36 -2.02 -1.46
CA MET A 203 -8.13 -2.03 -0.66
C MET A 203 -8.36 -2.22 0.83
N LEU A 204 -9.49 -1.74 1.39
CA LEU A 204 -9.69 -1.71 2.84
C LEU A 204 -9.62 -3.12 3.47
N GLY A 205 -10.26 -4.11 2.86
CA GLY A 205 -10.20 -5.51 3.32
C GLY A 205 -8.77 -6.03 3.38
N TYR A 206 -8.01 -5.81 2.32
CA TYR A 206 -6.59 -6.22 2.26
C TYR A 206 -5.71 -5.47 3.25
N THR A 207 -6.05 -4.22 3.58
CA THR A 207 -5.37 -3.48 4.66
C THR A 207 -5.62 -4.12 6.02
N LEU A 208 -6.84 -4.57 6.29
CA LEU A 208 -7.18 -5.24 7.56
C LEU A 208 -6.54 -6.62 7.69
N GLU A 209 -6.39 -7.35 6.59
CA GLU A 209 -5.61 -8.61 6.54
C GLU A 209 -4.10 -8.37 6.75
N GLY A 210 -3.62 -7.12 6.54
CA GLY A 210 -2.22 -6.76 6.72
C GLY A 210 -1.38 -6.79 5.45
N ARG A 211 -1.98 -6.68 4.24
CA ARG A 211 -1.18 -6.58 3.01
C ARG A 211 -0.36 -5.28 2.98
N SER A 212 0.88 -5.40 2.57
CA SER A 212 1.91 -4.36 2.70
C SER A 212 1.76 -3.16 1.76
N ASP A 213 0.74 -3.12 0.91
CA ASP A 213 0.59 -2.08 -0.13
C ASP A 213 0.40 -0.68 0.44
N ILE A 214 -0.30 -0.55 1.57
CA ILE A 214 -0.44 0.74 2.29
C ILE A 214 0.90 1.23 2.85
N PHE A 215 1.79 0.31 3.22
CA PHE A 215 3.13 0.67 3.69
C PHE A 215 3.89 1.50 2.64
N MET A 216 4.00 0.96 1.43
CA MET A 216 4.67 1.68 0.35
C MET A 216 3.90 2.91 -0.10
N PHE A 217 2.55 2.84 -0.11
CA PHE A 217 1.69 3.95 -0.53
C PHE A 217 1.86 5.19 0.36
N ALA A 218 1.89 5.00 1.68
CA ALA A 218 1.99 6.11 2.63
C ALA A 218 3.28 6.93 2.44
N PHE A 219 4.42 6.25 2.30
CA PHE A 219 5.69 6.91 2.05
C PHE A 219 5.74 7.54 0.65
N LEU A 220 5.22 6.85 -0.37
CA LEU A 220 5.12 7.41 -1.71
C LEU A 220 4.26 8.67 -1.72
N LEU A 221 3.07 8.64 -1.09
CA LEU A 221 2.16 9.78 -0.99
C LEU A 221 2.81 10.98 -0.29
N LEU A 222 3.59 10.73 0.78
CA LEU A 222 4.36 11.77 1.45
C LEU A 222 5.44 12.36 0.53
N GLY A 223 6.15 11.53 -0.23
CA GLY A 223 7.13 11.98 -1.21
C GLY A 223 6.51 12.84 -2.31
N LEU A 224 5.39 12.40 -2.85
CA LEU A 224 4.64 13.15 -3.86
C LEU A 224 4.10 14.48 -3.29
N TYR A 225 3.64 14.51 -2.03
CA TYR A 225 3.25 15.74 -1.34
C TYR A 225 4.43 16.72 -1.21
N LEU A 226 5.62 16.24 -0.90
CA LEU A 226 6.83 17.07 -0.85
C LEU A 226 7.23 17.59 -2.24
N LEU A 227 7.07 16.78 -3.30
CA LEU A 227 7.25 17.24 -4.69
C LEU A 227 6.27 18.37 -5.02
N HIS A 228 4.99 18.20 -4.68
CA HIS A 228 3.95 19.21 -4.90
C HIS A 228 4.27 20.53 -4.17
N THR A 229 4.83 20.45 -2.96
CA THR A 229 5.27 21.63 -2.20
C THR A 229 6.65 22.15 -2.61
N LYS A 230 7.17 21.69 -3.75
CA LYS A 230 8.48 22.07 -4.34
C LYS A 230 9.69 21.77 -3.46
N LYS A 231 9.57 20.86 -2.52
CA LYS A 231 10.66 20.38 -1.65
C LYS A 231 11.36 19.17 -2.30
N TYR A 232 11.88 19.33 -3.52
CA TYR A 232 12.33 18.23 -4.37
C TYR A 232 13.40 17.36 -3.72
N PHE A 233 14.43 17.97 -3.12
CA PHE A 233 15.45 17.23 -2.39
C PHE A 233 14.89 16.39 -1.24
N LEU A 234 14.02 16.99 -0.39
CA LEU A 234 13.42 16.30 0.76
C LEU A 234 12.45 15.20 0.34
N ALA A 235 11.81 15.34 -0.83
CA ALA A 235 10.93 14.31 -1.39
C ALA A 235 11.69 12.99 -1.64
N GLY A 236 12.99 13.06 -1.90
CA GLY A 236 13.84 11.89 -2.07
C GLY A 236 13.82 10.93 -0.89
N LEU A 237 13.73 11.44 0.36
CA LEU A 237 13.70 10.61 1.56
C LEU A 237 12.48 9.65 1.58
N PRO A 238 11.21 10.13 1.62
CA PRO A 238 10.08 9.20 1.69
C PRO A 238 9.88 8.38 0.41
N VAL A 239 10.29 8.87 -0.77
CA VAL A 239 10.30 8.05 -1.98
C VAL A 239 11.27 6.88 -1.82
N ALA A 240 12.47 7.10 -1.30
CA ALA A 240 13.44 6.03 -1.02
C ALA A 240 12.91 5.03 0.02
N LEU A 241 12.26 5.52 1.08
CA LEU A 241 11.61 4.66 2.08
C LEU A 241 10.54 3.77 1.45
N SER A 242 9.71 4.31 0.55
CA SER A 242 8.72 3.53 -0.19
C SER A 242 9.38 2.41 -1.03
N PHE A 243 10.49 2.72 -1.71
CA PHE A 243 11.30 1.74 -2.47
C PHE A 243 11.93 0.67 -1.58
N ALA A 244 12.39 1.07 -0.40
CA ALA A 244 12.97 0.19 0.59
C ALA A 244 11.93 -0.61 1.39
N VAL A 245 10.64 -0.47 1.10
CA VAL A 245 9.54 -1.32 1.60
C VAL A 245 9.23 -2.44 0.63
N LYS A 246 8.97 -2.13 -0.66
CA LYS A 246 8.46 -3.11 -1.63
C LYS A 246 8.82 -2.72 -3.06
N GLN A 247 9.26 -3.71 -3.84
CA GLN A 247 9.64 -3.54 -5.25
C GLN A 247 8.49 -3.07 -6.15
N SER A 248 7.25 -3.29 -5.73
CA SER A 248 6.05 -2.90 -6.46
C SER A 248 5.96 -1.40 -6.78
N VAL A 249 6.67 -0.54 -6.04
CA VAL A 249 6.72 0.90 -6.30
C VAL A 249 7.80 1.29 -7.32
N TRP A 250 8.79 0.42 -7.58
CA TRP A 250 9.96 0.75 -8.43
C TRP A 250 9.59 1.22 -9.85
N PRO A 251 8.51 0.75 -10.48
CA PRO A 251 8.09 1.26 -11.79
C PRO A 251 7.81 2.77 -11.87
N ILE A 252 7.72 3.51 -10.75
CA ILE A 252 7.64 4.98 -10.76
C ILE A 252 8.98 5.65 -11.13
N LEU A 253 10.10 4.93 -10.99
CA LEU A 253 11.47 5.52 -11.05
C LEU A 253 11.73 6.33 -12.33
N PRO A 254 11.46 5.83 -13.55
CA PRO A 254 11.69 6.59 -14.77
C PRO A 254 10.88 7.89 -14.82
N PHE A 255 9.64 7.87 -14.31
CA PHE A 255 8.77 9.05 -14.28
C PHE A 255 9.23 10.06 -13.21
N TYR A 256 9.68 9.59 -12.04
CA TYR A 256 10.20 10.41 -10.97
C TYR A 256 11.47 11.16 -11.43
N PHE A 257 12.42 10.46 -12.05
CA PHE A 257 13.63 11.07 -12.57
C PHE A 257 13.35 12.02 -13.73
N ALA A 258 12.49 11.63 -14.67
CA ALA A 258 12.08 12.50 -15.77
C ALA A 258 11.42 13.78 -15.26
N PHE A 259 10.53 13.68 -14.25
CA PHE A 259 9.87 14.83 -13.65
C PHE A 259 10.88 15.82 -13.07
N ILE A 260 11.82 15.35 -12.25
CA ILE A 260 12.87 16.21 -11.65
C ILE A 260 13.77 16.81 -12.74
N TYR A 261 14.16 16.00 -13.73
CA TYR A 261 14.98 16.49 -14.85
C TYR A 261 14.29 17.57 -15.68
N PHE A 262 13.00 17.37 -16.03
CA PHE A 262 12.27 18.37 -16.80
C PHE A 262 12.01 19.67 -16.01
N LYS A 263 11.90 19.60 -14.69
CA LYS A 263 11.85 20.80 -13.83
C LYS A 263 13.17 21.55 -13.82
N ASN A 264 14.28 20.85 -13.70
CA ASN A 264 15.62 21.46 -13.54
C ASN A 264 16.28 21.84 -14.86
N LYS A 265 15.98 21.10 -15.93
CA LYS A 265 16.67 21.20 -17.25
C LYS A 265 18.19 21.12 -17.14
N SER A 266 18.72 20.46 -16.10
CA SER A 266 20.12 20.30 -15.78
C SER A 266 20.37 18.99 -15.07
N LEU A 267 21.25 18.16 -15.61
CA LEU A 267 21.59 16.86 -15.03
C LEU A 267 22.22 17.01 -13.63
N SER A 268 23.14 17.97 -13.47
CA SER A 268 23.81 18.22 -12.19
C SER A 268 22.83 18.60 -11.08
N LYS A 269 21.88 19.51 -11.37
CA LYS A 269 20.84 19.88 -10.41
C LYS A 269 19.93 18.69 -10.10
N THR A 270 19.57 17.91 -11.11
CA THR A 270 18.76 16.70 -10.95
C THR A 270 19.44 15.70 -10.03
N LEU A 271 20.72 15.40 -10.27
CA LEU A 271 21.51 14.50 -9.44
C LEU A 271 21.60 14.99 -7.98
N LYS A 272 21.74 16.30 -7.77
CA LYS A 272 21.71 16.89 -6.42
C LYS A 272 20.35 16.68 -5.74
N GLU A 273 19.24 16.87 -6.45
CA GLU A 273 17.89 16.71 -5.85
C GLU A 273 17.51 15.25 -5.59
N ILE A 274 17.97 14.31 -6.42
CA ILE A 274 17.73 12.89 -6.20
C ILE A 274 18.79 12.23 -5.27
N SER A 275 19.83 12.93 -4.89
CA SER A 275 20.90 12.34 -4.05
C SER A 275 20.40 11.81 -2.72
N LEU A 276 19.44 12.49 -2.08
CA LEU A 276 18.85 12.02 -0.82
C LEU A 276 18.08 10.68 -1.02
N PHE A 277 17.41 10.52 -2.17
CA PHE A 277 16.81 9.24 -2.53
C PHE A 277 17.88 8.14 -2.64
N LEU A 278 18.94 8.39 -3.42
CA LEU A 278 20.00 7.41 -3.64
C LEU A 278 20.70 7.02 -2.34
N ILE A 279 21.10 8.03 -1.54
CA ILE A 279 21.77 7.80 -0.26
C ILE A 279 20.87 7.02 0.70
N THR A 280 19.63 7.45 0.88
CA THR A 280 18.70 6.79 1.79
C THR A 280 18.45 5.34 1.40
N PHE A 281 18.17 5.07 0.12
CA PHE A 281 17.94 3.71 -0.37
C PHE A 281 19.17 2.83 -0.17
N THR A 282 20.35 3.34 -0.53
CA THR A 282 21.62 2.62 -0.36
C THR A 282 21.90 2.31 1.12
N VAL A 283 21.79 3.29 2.00
CA VAL A 283 22.06 3.11 3.44
C VAL A 283 21.13 2.06 4.06
N ILE A 284 19.86 2.00 3.63
CA ILE A 284 18.91 1.03 4.17
C ILE A 284 19.12 -0.38 3.59
N VAL A 285 19.40 -0.48 2.30
CA VAL A 285 19.41 -1.78 1.60
C VAL A 285 20.80 -2.43 1.66
N SER A 286 21.89 -1.65 1.55
CA SER A 286 23.24 -2.21 1.45
C SER A 286 23.66 -3.09 2.63
N PRO A 287 23.32 -2.82 3.92
CA PRO A 287 23.71 -3.71 4.99
C PRO A 287 23.16 -5.13 4.83
N PHE A 288 21.92 -5.27 4.40
CA PHE A 288 21.27 -6.56 4.20
C PHE A 288 21.79 -7.27 2.94
N PHE A 289 22.00 -6.50 1.87
CA PHE A 289 22.61 -7.01 0.65
C PHE A 289 24.05 -7.51 0.92
N LEU A 290 24.87 -6.75 1.64
CA LEU A 290 26.25 -7.13 1.96
C LEU A 290 26.33 -8.27 2.97
N TRP A 291 25.32 -8.46 3.81
CA TRP A 291 25.27 -9.56 4.78
C TRP A 291 25.24 -10.93 4.08
N ASP A 292 24.37 -11.08 3.07
CA ASP A 292 24.31 -12.25 2.19
C ASP A 292 23.70 -11.85 0.84
N PRO A 293 24.54 -11.48 -0.16
CA PRO A 293 24.06 -11.01 -1.47
C PRO A 293 23.21 -12.05 -2.20
N LYS A 294 23.58 -13.34 -2.08
CA LYS A 294 22.88 -14.44 -2.76
C LYS A 294 21.47 -14.60 -2.17
N ALA A 295 21.35 -14.79 -0.87
CA ALA A 295 20.07 -14.96 -0.21
C ALA A 295 19.16 -13.73 -0.38
N PHE A 296 19.74 -12.51 -0.34
CA PHE A 296 19.01 -11.28 -0.57
C PHE A 296 18.40 -11.23 -1.98
N LEU A 297 19.18 -11.52 -3.03
CA LEU A 297 18.69 -11.52 -4.41
C LEU A 297 17.74 -12.68 -4.69
N GLU A 298 17.99 -13.86 -4.15
CA GLU A 298 17.07 -14.99 -4.24
C GLU A 298 15.69 -14.65 -3.68
N SER A 299 15.64 -14.04 -2.51
CA SER A 299 14.39 -13.68 -1.84
C SER A 299 13.67 -12.48 -2.48
N THR A 300 14.40 -11.44 -2.88
CA THR A 300 13.78 -10.18 -3.31
C THR A 300 13.61 -10.05 -4.82
N VAL A 301 14.34 -10.81 -5.64
CA VAL A 301 14.32 -10.73 -7.10
C VAL A 301 13.94 -12.06 -7.72
N PHE A 302 14.72 -13.12 -7.47
CA PHE A 302 14.57 -14.39 -8.19
C PHE A 302 13.32 -15.16 -7.79
N TYR A 303 12.93 -15.11 -6.54
CA TYR A 303 11.67 -15.63 -6.03
C TYR A 303 10.45 -15.07 -6.79
N LEU A 304 10.41 -13.75 -6.95
CA LEU A 304 9.31 -13.06 -7.64
C LEU A 304 9.33 -13.25 -9.15
N SER A 305 10.50 -13.46 -9.74
CA SER A 305 10.65 -13.68 -11.19
C SER A 305 10.45 -15.13 -11.62
N GLY A 306 10.41 -16.06 -10.68
CA GLY A 306 10.24 -17.49 -10.99
C GLY A 306 11.55 -18.25 -11.19
N ASN A 307 12.70 -17.71 -10.74
CA ASN A 307 14.03 -18.27 -10.91
C ASN A 307 14.58 -18.97 -9.65
N THR A 308 13.71 -19.46 -8.77
CA THR A 308 14.06 -20.28 -7.60
C THR A 308 13.27 -21.58 -7.59
N SER A 309 13.75 -22.58 -6.84
CA SER A 309 13.05 -23.87 -6.67
C SER A 309 11.67 -23.73 -6.03
N HIS A 310 11.47 -22.71 -5.18
CA HIS A 310 10.22 -22.40 -4.49
C HIS A 310 9.70 -21.03 -4.95
N ALA A 311 9.62 -20.81 -6.27
CA ALA A 311 9.21 -19.55 -6.86
C ALA A 311 7.78 -19.16 -6.50
N TYR A 312 7.52 -17.85 -6.44
CA TYR A 312 6.15 -17.34 -6.31
C TYR A 312 5.28 -17.82 -7.48
N PRO A 313 4.07 -18.36 -7.25
CA PRO A 313 3.27 -18.94 -8.31
C PRO A 313 2.77 -17.90 -9.32
N ILE A 314 2.58 -18.34 -10.56
CA ILE A 314 1.84 -17.59 -11.57
C ILE A 314 0.39 -17.56 -11.15
N SER A 315 -0.18 -16.34 -10.96
CA SER A 315 -1.50 -16.21 -10.34
C SER A 315 -2.19 -14.88 -10.66
N GLY A 316 -3.48 -14.79 -10.34
CA GLY A 316 -4.28 -13.57 -10.41
C GLY A 316 -4.95 -13.34 -11.76
N TYR A 317 -4.90 -12.11 -12.30
CA TYR A 317 -5.70 -11.65 -13.44
C TYR A 317 -4.88 -11.25 -14.67
N GLY A 318 -3.54 -11.44 -14.61
CA GLY A 318 -2.63 -11.05 -15.69
C GLY A 318 -2.55 -12.07 -16.83
N ILE A 319 -1.71 -11.73 -17.84
CA ILE A 319 -1.46 -12.56 -19.02
C ILE A 319 -1.01 -13.98 -18.65
N GLY A 320 -0.31 -14.16 -17.52
CA GLY A 320 0.15 -15.46 -17.06
C GLY A 320 -0.97 -16.49 -16.92
N MET A 321 -2.15 -16.07 -16.46
CA MET A 321 -3.32 -16.96 -16.34
C MET A 321 -3.94 -17.30 -17.70
N ILE A 322 -3.91 -16.39 -18.66
CA ILE A 322 -4.34 -16.66 -20.04
C ILE A 322 -3.40 -17.69 -20.68
N LEU A 323 -2.09 -17.52 -20.52
CA LEU A 323 -1.09 -18.47 -21.05
C LEU A 323 -1.22 -19.85 -20.39
N SER A 324 -1.61 -19.90 -19.11
CA SER A 324 -1.90 -21.15 -18.40
C SER A 324 -3.14 -21.85 -18.96
N GLN A 325 -4.24 -21.10 -19.21
CA GLN A 325 -5.45 -21.62 -19.81
C GLN A 325 -5.24 -22.15 -21.25
N LEU A 326 -4.34 -21.51 -21.99
CA LEU A 326 -3.94 -21.94 -23.35
C LEU A 326 -2.96 -23.14 -23.34
N GLY A 327 -2.56 -23.64 -22.16
CA GLY A 327 -1.62 -24.76 -22.02
C GLY A 327 -0.16 -24.43 -22.35
N ILE A 328 0.18 -23.16 -22.57
CA ILE A 328 1.56 -22.69 -22.77
C ILE A 328 2.35 -22.78 -21.45
N ILE A 329 1.71 -22.40 -20.35
CA ILE A 329 2.21 -22.57 -19.00
C ILE A 329 1.51 -23.81 -18.39
N LYS A 330 2.29 -24.84 -18.08
CA LYS A 330 1.77 -26.12 -17.57
C LYS A 330 1.82 -26.21 -16.05
N ASP A 331 2.75 -25.51 -15.42
CA ASP A 331 2.94 -25.47 -13.98
C ASP A 331 3.01 -24.01 -13.51
N ALA A 332 2.23 -23.67 -12.47
CA ALA A 332 2.22 -22.33 -11.90
C ALA A 332 3.59 -21.89 -11.36
N HIS A 333 4.46 -22.82 -10.98
CA HIS A 333 5.80 -22.53 -10.47
C HIS A 333 6.89 -22.52 -11.56
N GLN A 334 6.57 -22.91 -12.82
CA GLN A 334 7.56 -22.91 -13.89
C GLN A 334 8.10 -21.50 -14.16
N ASN A 335 9.36 -21.44 -14.60
CA ASN A 335 9.94 -20.22 -15.12
C ASN A 335 9.33 -19.88 -16.48
N TYR A 336 8.89 -18.62 -16.65
CA TYR A 336 8.42 -18.07 -17.92
C TYR A 336 8.95 -16.64 -18.07
N PRO A 337 9.46 -16.21 -19.23
CA PRO A 337 10.17 -14.95 -19.40
C PRO A 337 9.24 -13.72 -19.51
N PHE A 338 8.43 -13.43 -18.48
CA PHE A 338 7.54 -12.27 -18.42
C PHE A 338 8.25 -10.95 -18.63
N HIS A 339 9.54 -10.85 -18.27
CA HIS A 339 10.36 -9.65 -18.47
C HIS A 339 10.47 -9.24 -19.95
N ILE A 340 10.40 -10.19 -20.89
CA ILE A 340 10.38 -9.88 -22.33
C ILE A 340 9.12 -9.11 -22.68
N TRP A 341 7.94 -9.56 -22.23
CA TRP A 341 6.68 -8.87 -22.45
C TRP A 341 6.69 -7.48 -21.80
N GLN A 342 7.18 -7.40 -20.56
CA GLN A 342 7.32 -6.13 -19.85
C GLN A 342 8.25 -5.16 -20.57
N ALA A 343 9.34 -5.63 -21.18
CA ALA A 343 10.24 -4.81 -21.96
C ALA A 343 9.62 -4.35 -23.28
N VAL A 344 9.08 -5.29 -24.07
CA VAL A 344 8.55 -5.01 -25.42
C VAL A 344 7.36 -4.06 -25.38
N ILE A 345 6.49 -4.19 -24.37
CA ILE A 345 5.28 -3.37 -24.23
C ILE A 345 5.55 -2.16 -23.33
N GLY A 346 6.27 -2.38 -22.23
CA GLY A 346 6.51 -1.36 -21.22
C GLY A 346 7.44 -0.24 -21.69
N LEU A 347 8.53 -0.54 -22.42
CA LEU A 347 9.45 0.51 -22.87
C LEU A 347 8.79 1.52 -23.82
N PRO A 348 8.09 1.12 -24.89
CA PRO A 348 7.37 2.07 -25.73
C PRO A 348 6.32 2.87 -24.94
N LEU A 349 5.57 2.22 -24.04
CA LEU A 349 4.59 2.90 -23.20
C LEU A 349 5.27 3.93 -22.28
N ALA A 350 6.38 3.58 -21.64
CA ALA A 350 7.13 4.50 -20.78
C ALA A 350 7.59 5.75 -21.55
N ILE A 351 8.08 5.59 -22.77
CA ILE A 351 8.49 6.70 -23.65
C ILE A 351 7.31 7.62 -23.95
N ILE A 352 6.15 7.05 -24.33
CA ILE A 352 4.92 7.82 -24.60
C ILE A 352 4.49 8.61 -23.34
N LEU A 353 4.46 7.96 -22.18
CA LEU A 353 4.03 8.57 -20.92
C LEU A 353 5.02 9.64 -20.44
N ILE A 354 6.32 9.44 -20.60
CA ILE A 354 7.36 10.44 -20.29
C ILE A 354 7.23 11.66 -21.22
N ASN A 355 6.97 11.46 -22.51
CA ASN A 355 6.76 12.57 -23.44
C ASN A 355 5.47 13.35 -23.09
N ASN A 356 4.40 12.66 -22.69
CA ASN A 356 3.19 13.30 -22.21
C ASN A 356 3.44 14.10 -20.91
N LEU A 357 4.23 13.54 -19.98
CA LEU A 357 4.63 14.21 -18.75
C LEU A 357 5.46 15.48 -19.03
N LYS A 358 6.37 15.43 -20.01
CA LYS A 358 7.18 16.59 -20.45
C LYS A 358 6.30 17.74 -20.92
N ASN A 359 5.24 17.46 -21.68
CA ASN A 359 4.34 18.48 -22.22
C ASN A 359 3.44 19.12 -21.16
N ASN A 360 3.19 18.43 -20.07
CA ASN A 360 2.26 18.85 -19.00
C ASN A 360 2.82 18.49 -17.63
N LEU A 361 3.89 19.20 -17.26
CA LEU A 361 4.71 18.84 -16.12
C LEU A 361 4.08 19.22 -14.77
N ASN A 362 3.33 18.29 -14.18
CA ASN A 362 2.80 18.38 -12.82
C ASN A 362 2.78 17.00 -12.13
N VAL A 363 2.68 17.00 -10.80
CA VAL A 363 2.76 15.77 -10.00
C VAL A 363 1.54 14.86 -10.24
N GLY A 364 0.36 15.40 -10.49
CA GLY A 364 -0.82 14.59 -10.83
C GLY A 364 -0.62 13.79 -12.13
N ARG A 365 0.02 14.39 -13.14
CA ARG A 365 0.41 13.70 -14.39
C ARG A 365 1.47 12.63 -14.16
N LEU A 366 2.44 12.88 -13.27
CA LEU A 366 3.42 11.88 -12.86
C LEU A 366 2.72 10.67 -12.24
N ILE A 367 1.77 10.88 -11.32
CA ILE A 367 1.01 9.81 -10.67
C ILE A 367 0.17 9.03 -11.69
N LEU A 368 -0.49 9.73 -12.61
CA LEU A 368 -1.28 9.10 -13.67
C LEU A 368 -0.40 8.24 -14.60
N ALA A 369 0.74 8.78 -15.04
CA ALA A 369 1.69 8.04 -15.87
C ALA A 369 2.21 6.80 -15.15
N TYR A 370 2.57 6.93 -13.88
CA TYR A 370 2.95 5.79 -13.05
C TYR A 370 1.83 4.75 -12.95
N GLY A 371 0.59 5.16 -12.66
CA GLY A 371 -0.55 4.25 -12.52
C GLY A 371 -0.84 3.46 -13.81
N ILE A 372 -0.84 4.13 -14.96
CA ILE A 372 -1.03 3.50 -16.28
C ILE A 372 0.12 2.52 -16.57
N PHE A 373 1.36 2.96 -16.37
CA PHE A 373 2.53 2.11 -16.59
C PHE A 373 2.51 0.88 -15.68
N LEU A 374 2.23 1.08 -14.38
CA LEU A 374 2.19 0.02 -13.39
C LEU A 374 1.11 -1.03 -13.71
N PHE A 375 -0.08 -0.58 -14.16
CA PHE A 375 -1.15 -1.49 -14.55
C PHE A 375 -0.72 -2.41 -15.69
N VAL A 376 -0.14 -1.85 -16.75
CA VAL A 376 0.37 -2.62 -17.89
C VAL A 376 1.54 -3.50 -17.46
N PHE A 377 2.49 -2.99 -16.69
CA PHE A 377 3.64 -3.73 -16.20
C PHE A 377 3.21 -4.96 -15.37
N TRP A 378 2.23 -4.82 -14.48
CA TRP A 378 1.71 -5.92 -13.69
C TRP A 378 0.86 -6.90 -14.49
N TYR A 379 0.10 -6.40 -15.48
CA TYR A 379 -0.68 -7.27 -16.37
C TYR A 379 0.22 -8.26 -17.14
N PHE A 380 1.39 -7.81 -17.54
CA PHE A 380 2.41 -8.60 -18.21
C PHE A 380 3.46 -9.19 -17.24
N SER A 381 3.15 -9.26 -15.96
CA SER A 381 4.00 -9.89 -14.96
C SER A 381 3.55 -11.33 -14.65
N ARG A 382 4.34 -12.01 -13.82
CA ARG A 382 4.04 -13.34 -13.31
C ARG A 382 2.72 -13.39 -12.53
N TYR A 383 2.36 -12.31 -11.86
CA TYR A 383 1.17 -12.24 -11.02
C TYR A 383 0.56 -10.84 -11.01
N LEU A 384 -0.78 -10.81 -11.00
CA LEU A 384 -1.59 -9.59 -10.80
C LEU A 384 -2.75 -9.94 -9.88
N ASN A 385 -2.54 -9.78 -8.58
CA ASN A 385 -3.51 -10.18 -7.55
C ASN A 385 -4.44 -9.04 -7.14
N ASN A 386 -5.46 -9.35 -6.36
CA ASN A 386 -6.47 -8.40 -5.89
C ASN A 386 -5.87 -7.16 -5.20
N SER A 387 -4.84 -7.35 -4.36
CA SER A 387 -4.21 -6.21 -3.66
C SER A 387 -3.48 -5.26 -4.61
N HIS A 388 -2.94 -5.77 -5.74
CA HIS A 388 -2.37 -4.94 -6.79
C HIS A 388 -3.44 -4.05 -7.45
N LEU A 389 -4.63 -4.61 -7.73
CA LEU A 389 -5.78 -3.86 -8.24
C LEU A 389 -6.26 -2.82 -7.20
N GLY A 390 -6.27 -3.20 -5.92
CA GLY A 390 -6.56 -2.28 -4.82
C GLY A 390 -5.56 -1.13 -4.74
N TYR A 391 -4.26 -1.42 -4.87
CA TYR A 391 -3.23 -0.39 -4.92
C TYR A 391 -3.36 0.54 -6.13
N LEU A 392 -3.62 -0.02 -7.32
CA LEU A 392 -3.89 0.77 -8.54
C LEU A 392 -5.09 1.71 -8.35
N SER A 393 -6.14 1.25 -7.68
CA SER A 393 -7.29 2.12 -7.39
C SER A 393 -6.89 3.32 -6.50
N LEU A 394 -6.03 3.12 -5.48
CA LEU A 394 -5.50 4.22 -4.68
C LEU A 394 -4.64 5.18 -5.50
N VAL A 395 -3.82 4.67 -6.41
CA VAL A 395 -2.98 5.49 -7.31
C VAL A 395 -3.85 6.34 -8.23
N PHE A 396 -4.87 5.76 -8.88
CA PHE A 396 -5.78 6.51 -9.78
C PHE A 396 -6.66 7.52 -9.03
N ILE A 397 -7.18 7.15 -7.85
CA ILE A 397 -7.90 8.09 -6.97
C ILE A 397 -6.97 9.25 -6.61
N THR A 398 -5.72 8.98 -6.24
CA THR A 398 -4.74 10.01 -5.89
C THR A 398 -4.44 10.93 -7.08
N ALA A 399 -4.26 10.37 -8.28
CA ALA A 399 -4.05 11.15 -9.50
C ALA A 399 -5.22 12.09 -9.80
N TYR A 400 -6.46 11.60 -9.64
CA TYR A 400 -7.68 12.38 -9.89
C TYR A 400 -7.85 13.55 -8.93
N PHE A 401 -7.61 13.33 -7.63
CA PHE A 401 -7.76 14.37 -6.61
C PHE A 401 -6.52 15.25 -6.45
N TRP A 402 -5.44 14.97 -7.20
CA TRP A 402 -4.21 15.74 -7.09
C TRP A 402 -4.46 17.21 -7.48
N PRO A 403 -4.05 18.19 -6.66
CA PRO A 403 -4.27 19.60 -6.96
C PRO A 403 -3.54 20.03 -8.23
N GLU A 404 -4.20 20.81 -9.07
CA GLU A 404 -3.53 21.44 -10.22
C GLU A 404 -2.50 22.47 -9.70
N GLU A 405 -1.30 22.46 -10.31
CA GLU A 405 -0.28 23.46 -9.99
C GLU A 405 -0.73 24.82 -10.56
N GLY A 406 -0.89 25.81 -9.71
CA GLY A 406 -1.16 27.20 -10.13
C GLY A 406 -2.59 27.70 -9.96
N LYS A 407 -3.49 26.93 -9.35
CA LYS A 407 -4.81 27.41 -8.93
C LYS A 407 -4.94 27.52 -7.41
#